data_c075d6adfd73c858b380f90090e718f7
#
_entry.id   c075d6adfd73c858b380f90090e718f7
#
_cell.length_a   1.000
_cell.length_b   1.000
_cell.length_c   1.000
_cell.angle_alpha   90.00
_cell.angle_beta   90.00
_cell.angle_gamma   90.00
#
_symmetry.space_group_name_H-M   'P 1'
#
loop_
_entity.id
_entity.type
_entity.pdbx_description
1 polymer ?
#
loop_
_entity_poly.entity_id
_entity_poly.type
_entity_poly.pdbx_seq_one_letter_code
_entity_poly.pdbx_strand_id
1 'polypeptide(L)'
;MKQYFTGFFTAVCLTASVFLFMGSQNKILGDIEVNSITVRTADGKMPIYIAYGGEGHGFIQTYNADGKIMSFLGTSESGVGFFQTFNTDGIRTSHLGTAVDGSGRLTVNNGGSIETRNADGETTSYLGTGESGIGYLRTFNADGKETSYLGTSTDGFGFLQNYNVHEKITGYFGTNKNNDGMAILFDRYGDEGWSVSGKQ
;
A
#
# COMPACT_ATOMS: atom_id res chain seq x y z
N MET A 1 -21.66 -52.36 52.26
CA MET A 1 -20.38 -51.66 52.07
C MET A 1 -20.07 -51.34 50.60
N LYS A 2 -20.23 -52.26 49.66
CA LYS A 2 -19.93 -52.00 48.24
C LYS A 2 -20.73 -50.81 47.62
N GLN A 3 -22.02 -50.68 47.94
CA GLN A 3 -22.88 -49.62 47.39
C GLN A 3 -22.52 -48.22 47.89
N TYR A 4 -22.09 -48.06 49.12
CA TYR A 4 -21.62 -46.77 49.66
C TYR A 4 -20.31 -46.31 49.01
N PHE A 5 -19.43 -47.25 48.71
CA PHE A 5 -18.16 -46.95 48.07
C PHE A 5 -18.36 -46.48 46.62
N THR A 6 -19.27 -47.12 45.88
CA THR A 6 -19.61 -46.74 44.52
C THR A 6 -20.25 -45.35 44.46
N GLY A 7 -21.21 -45.08 45.40
CA GLY A 7 -21.86 -43.74 45.44
C GLY A 7 -20.88 -42.63 45.79
N PHE A 8 -20.00 -42.86 46.75
CA PHE A 8 -18.97 -41.88 47.12
C PHE A 8 -18.00 -41.59 45.94
N PHE A 9 -17.54 -42.63 45.26
CA PHE A 9 -16.61 -42.47 44.12
C PHE A 9 -17.27 -41.75 42.98
N THR A 10 -18.53 -42.02 42.66
CA THR A 10 -19.31 -41.33 41.63
C THR A 10 -19.49 -39.86 41.97
N ALA A 11 -19.80 -39.53 43.23
CA ALA A 11 -19.95 -38.15 43.67
C ALA A 11 -18.65 -37.38 43.57
N VAL A 12 -17.51 -37.98 43.94
CA VAL A 12 -16.17 -37.34 43.82
C VAL A 12 -15.81 -37.11 42.36
N CYS A 13 -16.05 -38.07 41.45
CA CYS A 13 -15.78 -37.92 40.03
C CYS A 13 -16.65 -36.84 39.38
N LEU A 14 -17.95 -36.78 39.72
CA LEU A 14 -18.85 -35.75 39.25
C LEU A 14 -18.41 -34.35 39.73
N THR A 15 -18.08 -34.22 41.01
CA THR A 15 -17.61 -32.94 41.58
C THR A 15 -16.28 -32.52 40.93
N ALA A 16 -15.33 -33.43 40.77
CA ALA A 16 -14.06 -33.14 40.09
C ALA A 16 -14.27 -32.75 38.61
N SER A 17 -15.19 -33.40 37.91
CA SER A 17 -15.56 -33.06 36.53
C SER A 17 -16.13 -31.66 36.43
N VAL A 18 -17.03 -31.24 37.34
CA VAL A 18 -17.58 -29.88 37.39
C VAL A 18 -16.49 -28.86 37.61
N PHE A 19 -15.55 -29.07 38.55
CA PHE A 19 -14.42 -28.15 38.78
C PHE A 19 -13.48 -28.07 37.59
N LEU A 20 -13.19 -29.18 36.90
CA LEU A 20 -12.38 -29.20 35.70
C LEU A 20 -13.07 -28.45 34.54
N PHE A 21 -14.39 -28.65 34.36
CA PHE A 21 -15.17 -27.91 33.34
C PHE A 21 -15.32 -26.42 33.65
N MET A 22 -15.61 -26.05 34.90
CA MET A 22 -15.72 -24.65 35.32
C MET A 22 -14.36 -23.93 35.28
N GLY A 23 -13.25 -24.59 35.57
CA GLY A 23 -11.92 -24.04 35.47
C GLY A 23 -11.47 -23.79 34.05
N SER A 24 -12.09 -24.43 33.04
CA SER A 24 -11.73 -24.25 31.64
C SER A 24 -12.55 -23.16 30.93
N GLN A 25 -13.69 -22.71 31.49
CA GLN A 25 -14.60 -21.77 30.80
C GLN A 25 -14.43 -20.31 31.15
N ASN A 26 -13.58 -19.92 32.12
CA ASN A 26 -13.44 -18.54 32.57
C ASN A 26 -11.99 -18.00 32.59
N LYS A 27 -11.12 -18.51 31.74
CA LYS A 27 -9.91 -17.76 31.44
C LYS A 27 -10.27 -16.77 30.34
N ILE A 28 -10.53 -15.51 30.72
CA ILE A 28 -10.14 -14.40 29.86
C ILE A 28 -8.69 -14.73 29.54
N LEU A 29 -8.47 -15.19 28.30
CA LEU A 29 -7.11 -15.35 27.78
C LEU A 29 -6.52 -13.95 27.82
N GLY A 30 -5.69 -13.68 28.84
CA GLY A 30 -4.86 -12.50 28.92
C GLY A 30 -3.91 -12.45 27.71
N ASP A 31 -2.79 -11.81 27.87
CA ASP A 31 -1.77 -11.78 26.83
C ASP A 31 -1.34 -13.19 26.43
N ILE A 32 -1.26 -13.44 25.11
CA ILE A 32 -0.71 -14.68 24.56
C ILE A 32 0.78 -14.43 24.33
N GLU A 33 1.61 -15.04 25.17
CA GLU A 33 3.06 -14.99 25.01
C GLU A 33 3.53 -16.25 24.24
N VAL A 34 3.94 -16.05 23.00
CA VAL A 34 4.40 -17.11 22.09
C VAL A 34 5.57 -16.60 21.24
N ASN A 35 6.43 -17.51 20.79
CA ASN A 35 7.55 -17.15 19.90
C ASN A 35 7.11 -16.82 18.49
N SER A 36 6.01 -17.42 18.02
CA SER A 36 5.43 -17.13 16.70
C SER A 36 3.96 -17.56 16.64
N ILE A 37 3.21 -16.96 15.72
CA ILE A 37 1.85 -17.35 15.36
C ILE A 37 1.85 -17.72 13.88
N THR A 38 1.45 -18.95 13.58
CA THR A 38 1.26 -19.43 12.21
C THR A 38 -0.22 -19.76 12.01
N VAL A 39 -0.88 -19.09 11.06
CA VAL A 39 -2.19 -19.51 10.58
C VAL A 39 -1.99 -20.53 9.46
N ARG A 40 -2.71 -21.67 9.53
CA ARG A 40 -2.68 -22.70 8.49
C ARG A 40 -4.07 -22.96 7.95
N THR A 41 -4.13 -23.22 6.66
CA THR A 41 -5.33 -23.72 6.00
C THR A 41 -5.49 -25.22 6.26
N ALA A 42 -6.66 -25.78 5.95
CA ALA A 42 -6.92 -27.21 6.13
C ALA A 42 -5.98 -28.13 5.29
N ASP A 43 -5.49 -27.62 4.14
CA ASP A 43 -4.51 -28.28 3.28
C ASP A 43 -3.05 -28.02 3.71
N GLY A 44 -2.82 -27.39 4.88
CA GLY A 44 -1.51 -27.20 5.49
C GLY A 44 -0.71 -25.99 5.01
N LYS A 45 -1.24 -25.18 4.09
CA LYS A 45 -0.59 -23.93 3.63
C LYS A 45 -0.54 -22.92 4.76
N MET A 46 0.40 -21.97 4.68
CA MET A 46 0.65 -20.95 5.69
C MET A 46 0.38 -19.55 5.09
N PRO A 47 -0.88 -19.07 5.14
CA PRO A 47 -1.20 -17.74 4.60
C PRO A 47 -0.71 -16.56 5.47
N ILE A 48 -0.51 -16.76 6.78
CA ILE A 48 -0.07 -15.71 7.71
C ILE A 48 0.99 -16.25 8.66
N TYR A 49 2.04 -15.46 8.86
CA TYR A 49 3.09 -15.70 9.81
C TYR A 49 3.43 -14.43 10.60
N ILE A 50 3.43 -14.51 11.94
CA ILE A 50 3.80 -13.45 12.87
C ILE A 50 4.94 -13.99 13.72
N ALA A 51 6.08 -13.29 13.71
CA ALA A 51 7.26 -13.74 14.45
C ALA A 51 8.24 -12.56 14.68
N TYR A 52 9.41 -12.90 15.21
CA TYR A 52 10.55 -12.01 15.28
C TYR A 52 11.76 -12.63 14.56
N GLY A 53 12.64 -11.78 14.05
CA GLY A 53 13.91 -12.17 13.43
C GLY A 53 15.03 -12.35 14.45
N GLY A 54 16.22 -12.72 13.98
CA GLY A 54 17.39 -13.07 14.80
C GLY A 54 17.85 -12.02 15.83
N GLU A 55 17.53 -10.75 15.62
CA GLU A 55 17.86 -9.64 16.53
C GLU A 55 16.63 -9.09 17.30
N GLY A 56 15.52 -9.85 17.33
CA GLY A 56 14.30 -9.48 18.04
C GLY A 56 13.38 -8.53 17.27
N HIS A 57 13.64 -8.28 15.98
CA HIS A 57 12.78 -7.43 15.15
C HIS A 57 11.48 -8.14 14.77
N GLY A 58 10.33 -7.61 15.23
CA GLY A 58 9.02 -8.20 14.97
C GLY A 58 8.54 -7.99 13.54
N PHE A 59 7.81 -8.99 12.99
CA PHE A 59 7.20 -8.86 11.67
C PHE A 59 5.91 -9.68 11.53
N ILE A 60 5.10 -9.27 10.54
CA ILE A 60 3.94 -9.98 10.02
C ILE A 60 4.15 -10.19 8.54
N GLN A 61 3.99 -11.41 8.07
CA GLN A 61 4.04 -11.76 6.64
C GLN A 61 2.75 -12.41 6.19
N THR A 62 2.31 -12.10 4.98
CA THR A 62 1.26 -12.84 4.29
C THR A 62 1.81 -13.52 3.04
N TYR A 63 1.23 -14.67 2.71
CA TYR A 63 1.67 -15.50 1.59
C TYR A 63 0.50 -15.83 0.67
N ASN A 64 0.77 -15.98 -0.62
CA ASN A 64 -0.20 -16.52 -1.56
C ASN A 64 -0.28 -18.06 -1.47
N ALA A 65 -1.15 -18.66 -2.29
CA ALA A 65 -1.32 -20.11 -2.35
C ALA A 65 -0.06 -20.89 -2.76
N ASP A 66 0.90 -20.24 -3.45
CA ASP A 66 2.18 -20.81 -3.89
C ASP A 66 3.29 -20.63 -2.86
N GLY A 67 2.99 -20.05 -1.69
CA GLY A 67 3.96 -19.81 -0.62
C GLY A 67 4.88 -18.61 -0.86
N LYS A 68 4.58 -17.73 -1.81
CA LYS A 68 5.34 -16.50 -2.02
C LYS A 68 4.82 -15.39 -1.09
N ILE A 69 5.74 -14.59 -0.56
CA ILE A 69 5.40 -13.42 0.27
C ILE A 69 4.65 -12.40 -0.57
N MET A 70 3.47 -11.96 -0.08
CA MET A 70 2.63 -10.94 -0.69
C MET A 70 2.67 -9.62 0.05
N SER A 71 2.85 -9.68 1.40
CA SER A 71 3.07 -8.48 2.20
C SER A 71 4.02 -8.74 3.36
N PHE A 72 4.68 -7.68 3.79
CA PHE A 72 5.55 -7.65 4.96
C PHE A 72 5.28 -6.37 5.75
N LEU A 73 4.96 -6.49 7.02
CA LEU A 73 4.89 -5.39 7.98
C LEU A 73 5.87 -5.71 9.11
N GLY A 74 6.81 -4.84 9.38
CA GLY A 74 7.77 -5.13 10.43
C GLY A 74 8.89 -4.11 10.56
N THR A 75 9.93 -4.54 11.26
CA THR A 75 11.14 -3.76 11.51
C THR A 75 12.32 -4.43 10.81
N SER A 76 13.17 -3.63 10.17
CA SER A 76 14.42 -4.12 9.54
C SER A 76 15.52 -4.36 10.57
N GLU A 77 16.61 -4.99 10.18
CA GLU A 77 17.81 -5.17 10.99
C GLU A 77 18.41 -3.84 11.48
N SER A 78 18.21 -2.74 10.73
CA SER A 78 18.59 -1.39 11.15
C SER A 78 17.60 -0.71 12.12
N GLY A 79 16.56 -1.42 12.57
CA GLY A 79 15.58 -0.93 13.56
C GLY A 79 14.47 -0.05 12.96
N VAL A 80 14.43 0.16 11.63
CA VAL A 80 13.40 1.02 11.00
C VAL A 80 12.15 0.21 10.64
N GLY A 81 10.97 0.79 10.93
CA GLY A 81 9.67 0.19 10.63
C GLY A 81 9.24 0.41 9.18
N PHE A 82 8.62 -0.60 8.56
CA PHE A 82 8.10 -0.49 7.19
C PHE A 82 6.96 -1.47 6.90
N PHE A 83 6.21 -1.14 5.87
CA PHE A 83 5.24 -2.02 5.20
C PHE A 83 5.60 -2.14 3.72
N GLN A 84 5.58 -3.35 3.20
CA GLN A 84 5.86 -3.65 1.78
C GLN A 84 4.80 -4.58 1.21
N THR A 85 4.52 -4.42 -0.08
CA THR A 85 3.72 -5.37 -0.86
C THR A 85 4.53 -5.89 -2.04
N PHE A 86 4.17 -7.09 -2.51
CA PHE A 86 4.85 -7.79 -3.60
C PHE A 86 3.82 -8.30 -4.59
N ASN A 87 4.20 -8.42 -5.86
CA ASN A 87 3.40 -9.11 -6.86
C ASN A 87 3.63 -10.64 -6.78
N THR A 88 2.92 -11.40 -7.61
CA THR A 88 3.01 -12.87 -7.68
C THR A 88 4.39 -13.37 -8.12
N ASP A 89 5.23 -12.53 -8.72
CA ASP A 89 6.62 -12.86 -9.09
C ASP A 89 7.60 -12.63 -7.95
N GLY A 90 7.13 -12.06 -6.82
CA GLY A 90 7.96 -11.69 -5.67
C GLY A 90 8.65 -10.34 -5.82
N ILE A 91 8.26 -9.54 -6.81
CA ILE A 91 8.81 -8.21 -7.03
C ILE A 91 8.07 -7.21 -6.11
N ARG A 92 8.80 -6.41 -5.36
CA ARG A 92 8.23 -5.40 -4.49
C ARG A 92 7.49 -4.32 -5.30
N THR A 93 6.21 -4.12 -5.00
CA THR A 93 5.33 -3.15 -5.67
C THR A 93 5.16 -1.86 -4.87
N SER A 94 5.20 -1.94 -3.53
CA SER A 94 5.15 -0.74 -2.70
C SER A 94 6.06 -0.84 -1.47
N HIS A 95 6.43 0.32 -0.93
CA HIS A 95 7.11 0.47 0.36
C HIS A 95 6.62 1.74 1.04
N LEU A 96 6.13 1.60 2.26
CA LEU A 96 5.80 2.70 3.16
C LEU A 96 6.59 2.49 4.45
N GLY A 97 7.42 3.43 4.84
CA GLY A 97 8.22 3.26 6.04
C GLY A 97 9.27 4.32 6.24
N THR A 98 10.21 4.03 7.13
CA THR A 98 11.35 4.89 7.43
C THR A 98 12.59 4.37 6.70
N ALA A 99 13.31 5.25 6.03
CA ALA A 99 14.61 4.94 5.43
C ALA A 99 15.71 4.93 6.53
N VAL A 100 16.87 4.36 6.22
CA VAL A 100 18.00 4.24 7.17
C VAL A 100 18.51 5.60 7.68
N ASP A 101 18.32 6.65 6.88
CA ASP A 101 18.63 8.05 7.25
C ASP A 101 17.59 8.72 8.15
N GLY A 102 16.55 7.98 8.55
CA GLY A 102 15.44 8.46 9.40
C GLY A 102 14.32 9.15 8.62
N SER A 103 14.44 9.34 7.31
CA SER A 103 13.38 9.97 6.49
C SER A 103 12.19 9.03 6.28
N GLY A 104 10.96 9.57 6.31
CA GLY A 104 9.76 8.86 5.88
C GLY A 104 9.75 8.70 4.37
N ARG A 105 9.36 7.51 3.87
CA ARG A 105 9.33 7.20 2.43
C ARG A 105 8.09 6.43 2.05
N LEU A 106 7.42 6.90 0.98
CA LEU A 106 6.47 6.11 0.20
C LEU A 106 7.07 5.87 -1.19
N THR A 107 7.23 4.61 -1.57
CA THR A 107 7.70 4.23 -2.90
C THR A 107 6.68 3.32 -3.55
N VAL A 108 6.32 3.62 -4.80
CA VAL A 108 5.50 2.76 -5.66
C VAL A 108 6.36 2.37 -6.87
N ASN A 109 6.54 1.09 -7.10
CA ASN A 109 7.46 0.54 -8.10
C ASN A 109 6.68 0.00 -9.32
N ASN A 110 7.41 -0.34 -10.38
CA ASN A 110 6.91 -1.04 -11.57
C ASN A 110 5.80 -0.30 -12.31
N GLY A 111 5.95 1.01 -12.50
CA GLY A 111 4.94 1.83 -13.17
C GLY A 111 3.67 2.05 -12.36
N GLY A 112 3.72 1.80 -11.06
CA GLY A 112 2.61 2.05 -10.15
C GLY A 112 2.34 3.55 -9.96
N SER A 113 1.15 3.85 -9.43
CA SER A 113 0.65 5.21 -9.23
C SER A 113 0.14 5.46 -7.82
N ILE A 114 0.03 6.74 -7.47
CA ILE A 114 -0.74 7.23 -6.33
C ILE A 114 -1.95 7.95 -6.91
N GLU A 115 -3.15 7.52 -6.55
CA GLU A 115 -4.39 8.10 -7.04
C GLU A 115 -5.25 8.59 -5.88
N THR A 116 -5.96 9.70 -6.11
CA THR A 116 -7.10 10.10 -5.29
C THR A 116 -8.38 10.00 -6.11
N ARG A 117 -9.48 9.62 -5.45
CA ARG A 117 -10.79 9.45 -6.07
C ARG A 117 -11.85 10.22 -5.29
N ASN A 118 -12.88 10.70 -5.97
CA ASN A 118 -14.06 11.29 -5.35
C ASN A 118 -15.00 10.20 -4.81
N ALA A 119 -16.13 10.62 -4.23
CA ALA A 119 -17.13 9.69 -3.66
C ALA A 119 -17.78 8.78 -4.71
N ASP A 120 -17.82 9.20 -5.98
CA ASP A 120 -18.38 8.46 -7.10
C ASP A 120 -17.37 7.47 -7.72
N GLY A 121 -16.12 7.46 -7.20
CA GLY A 121 -15.06 6.59 -7.67
C GLY A 121 -14.24 7.15 -8.83
N GLU A 122 -14.51 8.37 -9.31
CA GLU A 122 -13.77 9.02 -10.37
C GLU A 122 -12.40 9.49 -9.87
N THR A 123 -11.36 9.29 -10.67
CA THR A 123 -10.01 9.75 -10.35
C THR A 123 -9.96 11.28 -10.35
N THR A 124 -9.47 11.88 -9.27
CA THR A 124 -9.30 13.35 -9.13
C THR A 124 -7.85 13.79 -9.25
N SER A 125 -6.90 12.93 -8.89
CA SER A 125 -5.47 13.14 -9.17
C SER A 125 -4.74 11.83 -9.41
N TYR A 126 -3.65 11.91 -10.16
CA TYR A 126 -2.79 10.78 -10.48
C TYR A 126 -1.33 11.23 -10.49
N LEU A 127 -0.50 10.62 -9.65
CA LEU A 127 0.95 10.77 -9.67
C LEU A 127 1.56 9.41 -10.03
N GLY A 128 2.25 9.32 -11.12
CA GLY A 128 2.76 8.03 -11.57
C GLY A 128 3.78 8.10 -12.69
N THR A 129 4.04 6.93 -13.26
CA THR A 129 4.96 6.72 -14.37
C THR A 129 4.20 6.12 -15.54
N GLY A 130 4.33 6.72 -16.73
CA GLY A 130 3.75 6.21 -17.98
C GLY A 130 4.52 5.02 -18.54
N GLU A 131 3.98 4.42 -19.61
CA GLU A 131 4.54 3.23 -20.27
C GLU A 131 5.98 3.43 -20.75
N SER A 132 6.36 4.66 -21.10
CA SER A 132 7.73 5.01 -21.52
C SER A 132 8.69 5.32 -20.36
N GLY A 133 8.28 5.09 -19.09
CA GLY A 133 9.08 5.40 -17.92
C GLY A 133 9.07 6.88 -17.51
N ILE A 134 8.21 7.69 -18.08
CA ILE A 134 8.11 9.13 -17.88
C ILE A 134 7.19 9.43 -16.68
N GLY A 135 7.70 10.21 -15.71
CA GLY A 135 6.91 10.64 -14.54
C GLY A 135 5.96 11.80 -14.87
N TYR A 136 4.74 11.76 -14.31
CA TYR A 136 3.78 12.86 -14.45
C TYR A 136 2.80 12.94 -13.27
N LEU A 137 2.24 14.14 -13.12
CA LEU A 137 1.10 14.41 -12.25
C LEU A 137 -0.06 14.92 -13.12
N ARG A 138 -1.24 14.35 -12.95
CA ARG A 138 -2.49 14.79 -13.58
C ARG A 138 -3.52 15.17 -12.52
N THR A 139 -4.36 16.12 -12.85
CA THR A 139 -5.58 16.41 -12.10
C THR A 139 -6.79 16.34 -13.02
N PHE A 140 -7.95 16.00 -12.45
CA PHE A 140 -9.20 15.80 -13.17
C PHE A 140 -10.33 16.54 -12.45
N ASN A 141 -11.34 16.97 -13.19
CA ASN A 141 -12.57 17.51 -12.63
C ASN A 141 -13.51 16.36 -12.18
N ALA A 142 -14.68 16.71 -11.63
CA ALA A 142 -15.67 15.73 -11.17
C ALA A 142 -16.25 14.84 -12.28
N ASP A 143 -16.17 15.29 -13.55
CA ASP A 143 -16.62 14.52 -14.71
C ASP A 143 -15.51 13.61 -15.30
N GLY A 144 -14.37 13.47 -14.60
CA GLY A 144 -13.23 12.68 -15.03
C GLY A 144 -12.40 13.28 -16.17
N LYS A 145 -12.63 14.56 -16.54
CA LYS A 145 -11.85 15.24 -17.57
C LYS A 145 -10.57 15.82 -17.00
N GLU A 146 -9.47 15.65 -17.74
CA GLU A 146 -8.17 16.19 -17.35
C GLU A 146 -8.21 17.74 -17.31
N THR A 147 -7.71 18.29 -16.20
CA THR A 147 -7.64 19.76 -15.99
C THR A 147 -6.21 20.27 -15.99
N SER A 148 -5.23 19.43 -15.61
CA SER A 148 -3.81 19.76 -15.73
C SER A 148 -2.94 18.52 -15.91
N TYR A 149 -1.81 18.72 -16.58
CA TYR A 149 -0.72 17.75 -16.72
C TYR A 149 0.60 18.45 -16.39
N LEU A 150 1.34 17.91 -15.42
CA LEU A 150 2.73 18.28 -15.13
C LEU A 150 3.60 17.06 -15.33
N GLY A 151 4.55 17.11 -16.23
CA GLY A 151 5.37 15.94 -16.50
C GLY A 151 6.49 16.18 -17.49
N THR A 152 6.98 15.08 -18.04
CA THR A 152 8.04 15.04 -19.04
C THR A 152 7.46 14.57 -20.37
N SER A 153 7.84 15.18 -21.47
CA SER A 153 7.50 14.73 -22.82
C SER A 153 8.32 13.50 -23.23
N THR A 154 7.94 12.85 -24.31
CA THR A 154 8.71 11.74 -24.91
C THR A 154 10.12 12.13 -25.31
N ASP A 155 10.34 13.41 -25.60
CA ASP A 155 11.65 13.97 -25.94
C ASP A 155 12.48 14.37 -24.70
N GLY A 156 11.97 14.13 -23.49
CA GLY A 156 12.65 14.41 -22.24
C GLY A 156 12.46 15.82 -21.67
N PHE A 157 11.59 16.65 -22.25
CA PHE A 157 11.35 18.03 -21.81
C PHE A 157 10.26 18.09 -20.74
N GLY A 158 10.51 18.85 -19.67
CA GLY A 158 9.51 19.12 -18.64
C GLY A 158 8.50 20.18 -19.09
N PHE A 159 7.21 19.96 -18.76
CA PHE A 159 6.16 20.94 -19.05
C PHE A 159 4.96 20.82 -18.11
N LEU A 160 4.20 21.92 -18.03
CA LEU A 160 2.87 22.00 -17.43
C LEU A 160 1.88 22.40 -18.52
N GLN A 161 0.78 21.67 -18.62
CA GLN A 161 -0.38 22.02 -19.45
C GLN A 161 -1.62 22.18 -18.59
N ASN A 162 -2.48 23.13 -18.96
CA ASN A 162 -3.82 23.31 -18.40
C ASN A 162 -4.86 23.12 -19.51
N TYR A 163 -6.00 22.54 -19.14
CA TYR A 163 -7.10 22.24 -20.04
C TYR A 163 -8.39 22.92 -19.54
N ASN A 164 -9.24 23.32 -20.46
CA ASN A 164 -10.59 23.75 -20.12
C ASN A 164 -11.56 22.56 -20.05
N VAL A 165 -12.83 22.84 -19.71
CA VAL A 165 -13.90 21.82 -19.62
C VAL A 165 -14.22 21.10 -20.94
N HIS A 166 -13.72 21.59 -22.06
CA HIS A 166 -13.84 21.02 -23.41
C HIS A 166 -12.57 20.28 -23.84
N GLU A 167 -11.66 20.00 -22.88
CA GLU A 167 -10.39 19.29 -23.09
C GLU A 167 -9.46 19.98 -24.11
N LYS A 168 -9.60 21.31 -24.26
CA LYS A 168 -8.69 22.14 -25.05
C LYS A 168 -7.58 22.67 -24.17
N ILE A 169 -6.34 22.62 -24.66
CA ILE A 169 -5.20 23.23 -23.97
C ILE A 169 -5.44 24.75 -23.93
N THR A 170 -5.32 25.34 -22.74
CA THR A 170 -5.46 26.78 -22.51
C THR A 170 -4.18 27.42 -21.98
N GLY A 171 -3.24 26.60 -21.49
CA GLY A 171 -1.94 27.05 -21.02
C GLY A 171 -0.87 26.01 -21.20
N TYR A 172 0.32 26.46 -21.59
CA TYR A 172 1.54 25.65 -21.62
C TYR A 172 2.68 26.44 -20.98
N PHE A 173 3.42 25.80 -20.10
CA PHE A 173 4.67 26.31 -19.55
C PHE A 173 5.69 25.17 -19.52
N GLY A 174 6.81 25.33 -20.21
CA GLY A 174 7.78 24.24 -20.31
C GLY A 174 9.02 24.57 -21.09
N THR A 175 9.69 23.54 -21.53
CA THR A 175 10.89 23.62 -22.36
C THR A 175 10.57 23.21 -23.78
N ASN A 176 11.03 23.99 -24.76
CA ASN A 176 10.89 23.67 -26.17
C ASN A 176 12.03 22.78 -26.67
N LYS A 177 11.94 22.30 -27.92
CA LYS A 177 12.94 21.42 -28.54
C LYS A 177 14.33 22.04 -28.73
N ASN A 178 14.46 23.34 -28.52
CA ASN A 178 15.75 24.04 -28.55
C ASN A 178 16.34 24.19 -27.14
N ASN A 179 15.72 23.60 -26.12
CA ASN A 179 16.02 23.72 -24.69
C ASN A 179 15.76 25.13 -24.11
N ASP A 180 15.00 25.97 -24.80
CA ASP A 180 14.59 27.25 -24.26
C ASP A 180 13.31 27.07 -23.41
N GLY A 181 13.20 27.86 -22.33
CA GLY A 181 11.94 27.98 -21.60
C GLY A 181 10.89 28.67 -22.46
N MET A 182 9.64 28.22 -22.40
CA MET A 182 8.54 28.88 -23.12
C MET A 182 7.26 28.88 -22.30
N ALA A 183 6.42 29.88 -22.55
CA ALA A 183 5.05 29.93 -22.07
C ALA A 183 4.13 30.29 -23.24
N ILE A 184 2.98 29.62 -23.32
CA ILE A 184 1.95 29.84 -24.33
C ILE A 184 0.59 29.92 -23.64
N LEU A 185 -0.20 30.91 -24.00
CA LEU A 185 -1.61 31.02 -23.66
C LEU A 185 -2.44 30.78 -24.91
N PHE A 186 -3.41 29.92 -24.81
CA PHE A 186 -4.33 29.59 -25.89
C PHE A 186 -5.72 30.13 -25.54
N ASP A 187 -6.52 30.39 -26.54
CA ASP A 187 -7.91 30.73 -26.38
C ASP A 187 -8.76 29.49 -25.96
N ARG A 188 -10.08 29.70 -25.79
CA ARG A 188 -11.02 28.65 -25.42
C ARG A 188 -11.13 27.49 -26.43
N TYR A 189 -10.70 27.71 -27.67
CA TYR A 189 -10.76 26.74 -28.76
C TYR A 189 -9.44 25.98 -28.91
N GLY A 190 -8.37 26.44 -28.26
CA GLY A 190 -7.03 25.85 -28.32
C GLY A 190 -6.14 26.54 -29.37
N ASP A 191 -6.56 27.71 -29.88
CA ASP A 191 -5.75 28.51 -30.80
C ASP A 191 -4.78 29.39 -30.00
N GLU A 192 -3.51 29.51 -30.47
CA GLU A 192 -2.49 30.30 -29.80
C GLU A 192 -2.86 31.78 -29.78
N GLY A 193 -3.00 32.34 -28.59
CA GLY A 193 -3.27 33.77 -28.39
C GLY A 193 -2.03 34.60 -28.04
N TRP A 194 -1.10 34.00 -27.28
CA TRP A 194 0.13 34.66 -26.85
C TRP A 194 1.20 33.63 -26.53
N SER A 195 2.46 33.94 -26.91
CA SER A 195 3.60 33.12 -26.54
C SER A 195 4.85 33.93 -26.25
N VAL A 196 5.73 33.39 -25.41
CA VAL A 196 7.06 33.91 -25.16
C VAL A 196 8.04 32.75 -25.02
N SER A 197 9.24 32.91 -25.53
CA SER A 197 10.35 32.00 -25.32
C SER A 197 11.59 32.74 -24.80
N GLY A 198 12.32 32.12 -23.88
CA GLY A 198 13.64 32.58 -23.47
C GLY A 198 14.62 32.39 -24.63
N LYS A 199 15.06 33.50 -25.26
CA LYS A 199 16.14 33.47 -26.25
C LYS A 199 17.39 34.03 -25.60
N GLN A 200 18.53 33.38 -25.82
CA GLN A 200 19.85 33.97 -25.63
C GLN A 200 20.22 34.86 -26.80
#